data_59b54706e438ae067d405b2c33ba7070
#
_entry.id   59b54706e438ae067d405b2c33ba7070
#
_cell.length_a   1.000
_cell.length_b   1.000
_cell.length_c   1.000
_cell.angle_alpha   90.00
_cell.angle_beta   90.00
_cell.angle_gamma   90.00
#
_symmetry.space_group_name_H-M   'P 1'
#
loop_
_entity.id
_entity.type
_entity.pdbx_description
1 polymer ?
#
loop_
_entity_poly.entity_id
_entity_poly.type
_entity_poly.pdbx_seq_one_letter_code
_entity_poly.pdbx_strand_id
1 'polypeptide(L)'
;MSGMRRPVAVIIGMMGAGKTRVGKEVAQMMNLPFADADNEIEHDAGMRIPEYFEKYGEPEFRRLESDVVLDMLEDFDGIFSLGGGAPMTPSIQEGLAQYIADGGKVVYLMADPEEAMERANRGGGRPMLNGDANERWKKLYKERDPVFRSVANVHVGTRGQSPQAAARKLMEMIDQRIVHVTGSTIEPYDVRTTSPSSLTDRSSLV
;
A
#
# COMPACT_ATOMS: atom_id res chain seq x y z
N MET A 1 24.22 5.85 22.89
CA MET A 1 22.76 6.01 22.70
C MET A 1 22.41 5.20 21.46
N SER A 2 21.88 4.00 21.61
CA SER A 2 21.36 3.20 20.48
C SER A 2 20.11 3.93 19.99
N GLY A 3 20.19 4.59 18.83
CA GLY A 3 19.02 5.17 18.19
C GLY A 3 18.01 4.05 17.96
N MET A 4 16.76 4.26 18.32
CA MET A 4 15.65 3.36 17.99
C MET A 4 15.68 3.10 16.49
N ARG A 5 15.79 1.83 16.08
CA ARG A 5 15.71 1.42 14.68
C ARG A 5 14.25 1.44 14.30
N ARG A 6 13.86 2.33 13.44
CA ARG A 6 12.48 2.41 12.93
C ARG A 6 12.50 2.47 11.41
N PRO A 7 11.46 2.00 10.73
CA PRO A 7 11.39 2.12 9.29
C PRO A 7 11.60 3.56 8.83
N VAL A 8 12.35 3.75 7.75
CA VAL A 8 12.48 5.06 7.09
C VAL A 8 11.16 5.44 6.44
N ALA A 9 10.45 4.45 5.90
CA ALA A 9 9.09 4.59 5.42
C ALA A 9 8.33 3.26 5.48
N VAL A 10 7.03 3.34 5.77
CA VAL A 10 6.07 2.24 5.70
C VAL A 10 5.18 2.44 4.49
N ILE A 11 5.09 1.46 3.60
CA ILE A 11 4.29 1.53 2.37
C ILE A 11 3.01 0.72 2.54
N ILE A 12 1.86 1.37 2.38
CA ILE A 12 0.53 0.76 2.38
C ILE A 12 -0.17 0.94 1.04
N GLY A 13 -1.20 0.16 0.77
CA GLY A 13 -2.01 0.26 -0.44
C GLY A 13 -2.63 -1.07 -0.84
N MET A 14 -3.49 -1.01 -1.85
CA MET A 14 -4.21 -2.18 -2.34
C MET A 14 -3.28 -3.27 -2.91
N MET A 15 -3.79 -4.50 -2.94
CA MET A 15 -3.15 -5.58 -3.72
C MET A 15 -3.08 -5.17 -5.19
N GLY A 16 -1.92 -5.40 -5.83
CA GLY A 16 -1.66 -4.95 -7.21
C GLY A 16 -1.18 -3.50 -7.32
N ALA A 17 -1.14 -2.70 -6.24
CA ALA A 17 -0.65 -1.32 -6.28
C ALA A 17 0.86 -1.20 -6.58
N GLY A 18 1.62 -2.29 -6.43
CA GLY A 18 3.05 -2.30 -6.73
C GLY A 18 3.95 -1.99 -5.53
N LYS A 19 3.43 -2.07 -4.31
CA LYS A 19 4.16 -1.77 -3.06
C LYS A 19 5.54 -2.43 -2.97
N THR A 20 5.57 -3.74 -3.11
CA THR A 20 6.82 -4.52 -3.04
C THR A 20 7.84 -4.08 -4.10
N ARG A 21 7.38 -3.79 -5.32
CA ARG A 21 8.27 -3.36 -6.40
C ARG A 21 8.79 -1.96 -6.19
N VAL A 22 7.91 -1.00 -5.91
CA VAL A 22 8.30 0.38 -5.62
C VAL A 22 9.16 0.45 -4.35
N GLY A 23 8.81 -0.30 -3.31
CA GLY A 23 9.57 -0.36 -2.06
C GLY A 23 11.00 -0.86 -2.27
N LYS A 24 11.20 -1.92 -3.05
CA LYS A 24 12.53 -2.42 -3.41
C LYS A 24 13.36 -1.42 -4.19
N GLU A 25 12.74 -0.71 -5.16
CA GLU A 25 13.43 0.34 -5.93
C GLU A 25 13.86 1.51 -5.01
N VAL A 26 12.98 1.97 -4.09
CA VAL A 26 13.33 3.00 -3.11
C VAL A 26 14.46 2.55 -2.20
N ALA A 27 14.35 1.35 -1.64
CA ALA A 27 15.36 0.77 -0.76
C ALA A 27 16.73 0.70 -1.46
N GLN A 28 16.75 0.24 -2.71
CA GLN A 28 17.97 0.21 -3.52
C GLN A 28 18.54 1.62 -3.77
N MET A 29 17.70 2.60 -4.14
CA MET A 29 18.14 3.99 -4.38
C MET A 29 18.70 4.64 -3.11
N MET A 30 18.16 4.30 -1.95
CA MET A 30 18.59 4.84 -0.65
C MET A 30 19.67 3.99 0.05
N ASN A 31 20.06 2.86 -0.56
CA ASN A 31 20.98 1.87 0.04
C ASN A 31 20.49 1.39 1.43
N LEU A 32 19.21 1.05 1.51
CA LEU A 32 18.51 0.58 2.71
C LEU A 32 18.00 -0.85 2.52
N PRO A 33 17.79 -1.62 3.60
CA PRO A 33 17.07 -2.89 3.52
C PRO A 33 15.59 -2.67 3.14
N PHE A 34 15.00 -3.73 2.57
CA PHE A 34 13.57 -3.81 2.28
C PHE A 34 12.96 -5.02 2.98
N ALA A 35 11.83 -4.83 3.66
CA ALA A 35 11.03 -5.91 4.23
C ALA A 35 9.58 -5.85 3.71
N ASP A 36 8.97 -7.03 3.53
CA ASP A 36 7.57 -7.19 3.18
C ASP A 36 6.88 -7.97 4.30
N ALA A 37 5.85 -7.41 4.91
CA ALA A 37 5.17 -7.99 6.06
C ALA A 37 4.68 -9.42 5.79
N ASP A 38 4.20 -9.72 4.57
CA ASP A 38 3.74 -11.06 4.24
C ASP A 38 4.90 -12.08 4.35
N ASN A 39 6.13 -11.70 3.96
CA ASN A 39 7.31 -12.57 4.09
C ASN A 39 7.74 -12.76 5.55
N GLU A 40 7.74 -11.69 6.34
CA GLU A 40 8.09 -11.77 7.77
C GLU A 40 7.09 -12.64 8.54
N ILE A 41 5.79 -12.50 8.23
CA ILE A 41 4.73 -13.34 8.80
C ILE A 41 4.95 -14.83 8.43
N GLU A 42 5.26 -15.14 7.16
CA GLU A 42 5.54 -16.51 6.74
C GLU A 42 6.79 -17.09 7.42
N HIS A 43 7.81 -16.23 7.63
CA HIS A 43 9.03 -16.60 8.35
C HIS A 43 8.74 -16.94 9.82
N ASP A 44 8.00 -16.08 10.52
CA ASP A 44 7.66 -16.27 11.93
C ASP A 44 6.70 -17.45 12.14
N ALA A 45 5.73 -17.61 11.23
CA ALA A 45 4.79 -18.73 11.26
C ALA A 45 5.45 -20.08 10.91
N GLY A 46 6.60 -20.07 10.23
CA GLY A 46 7.22 -21.27 9.65
C GLY A 46 6.37 -21.98 8.58
N MET A 47 5.38 -21.28 8.00
CA MET A 47 4.47 -21.78 6.97
C MET A 47 3.92 -20.66 6.10
N ARG A 48 3.33 -21.05 4.96
CA ARG A 48 2.70 -20.08 4.05
C ARG A 48 1.42 -19.49 4.62
N ILE A 49 1.14 -18.22 4.32
CA ILE A 49 -0.08 -17.53 4.78
C ILE A 49 -1.37 -18.32 4.46
N PRO A 50 -1.59 -18.88 3.26
CA PRO A 50 -2.78 -19.68 2.99
C PRO A 50 -2.94 -20.89 3.91
N GLU A 51 -1.84 -21.59 4.21
CA GLU A 51 -1.83 -22.74 5.13
C GLU A 51 -2.13 -22.30 6.56
N TYR A 52 -1.62 -21.14 6.96
CA TYR A 52 -1.90 -20.56 8.28
C TYR A 52 -3.39 -20.21 8.45
N PHE A 53 -3.98 -19.59 7.41
CA PHE A 53 -5.43 -19.30 7.40
C PHE A 53 -6.29 -20.55 7.48
N GLU A 54 -5.93 -21.58 6.74
CA GLU A 54 -6.67 -22.86 6.77
C GLU A 54 -6.60 -23.53 8.15
N LYS A 55 -5.43 -23.46 8.79
CA LYS A 55 -5.18 -24.14 10.06
C LYS A 55 -5.71 -23.38 11.28
N TYR A 56 -5.57 -22.06 11.29
CA TYR A 56 -5.81 -21.25 12.49
C TYR A 56 -6.94 -20.23 12.32
N GLY A 57 -7.36 -19.94 11.09
CA GLY A 57 -8.40 -18.97 10.78
C GLY A 57 -7.95 -17.51 10.75
N GLU A 58 -8.86 -16.65 10.31
CA GLU A 58 -8.58 -15.22 10.13
C GLU A 58 -8.24 -14.50 11.45
N PRO A 59 -8.98 -14.71 12.58
CA PRO A 59 -8.67 -13.98 13.81
C PRO A 59 -7.25 -14.18 14.31
N GLU A 60 -6.75 -15.43 14.27
CA GLU A 60 -5.39 -15.76 14.71
C GLU A 60 -4.34 -15.21 13.73
N PHE A 61 -4.63 -15.23 12.43
CA PHE A 61 -3.78 -14.58 11.45
C PHE A 61 -3.66 -13.06 11.72
N ARG A 62 -4.77 -12.37 12.01
CA ARG A 62 -4.75 -10.93 12.31
C ARG A 62 -3.96 -10.61 13.58
N ARG A 63 -3.97 -11.51 14.55
CA ARG A 63 -3.15 -11.37 15.75
C ARG A 63 -1.66 -11.46 15.40
N LEU A 64 -1.26 -12.52 14.69
CA LEU A 64 0.13 -12.69 14.23
C LEU A 64 0.58 -11.54 13.33
N GLU A 65 -0.25 -11.12 12.36
CA GLU A 65 0.03 -9.99 11.50
C GLU A 65 0.27 -8.70 12.32
N SER A 66 -0.53 -8.47 13.37
CA SER A 66 -0.34 -7.31 14.25
C SER A 66 0.97 -7.39 15.03
N ASP A 67 1.26 -8.54 15.63
CA ASP A 67 2.48 -8.74 16.42
C ASP A 67 3.71 -8.46 15.52
N VAL A 68 3.80 -9.08 14.34
CA VAL A 68 4.91 -8.88 13.41
C VAL A 68 5.02 -7.42 12.93
N VAL A 69 3.90 -6.80 12.57
CA VAL A 69 3.92 -5.40 12.08
C VAL A 69 4.37 -4.45 13.18
N LEU A 70 3.87 -4.59 14.40
CA LEU A 70 4.24 -3.72 15.53
C LEU A 70 5.71 -3.87 15.89
N ASP A 71 6.23 -5.10 15.95
CA ASP A 71 7.66 -5.36 16.22
C ASP A 71 8.54 -4.72 15.12
N MET A 72 8.16 -4.86 13.86
CA MET A 72 8.89 -4.23 12.74
C MET A 72 8.83 -2.70 12.75
N LEU A 73 7.76 -2.08 13.27
CA LEU A 73 7.69 -0.63 13.45
C LEU A 73 8.67 -0.13 14.52
N GLU A 74 9.10 -0.99 15.44
CA GLU A 74 10.01 -0.64 16.54
C GLU A 74 11.47 -0.99 16.27
N ASP A 75 11.76 -2.05 15.49
CA ASP A 75 13.14 -2.58 15.32
C ASP A 75 13.54 -2.90 13.87
N PHE A 76 13.03 -2.18 12.88
CA PHE A 76 13.47 -2.33 11.50
C PHE A 76 13.98 -1.00 10.93
N ASP A 77 15.18 -0.99 10.35
CA ASP A 77 15.79 0.20 9.74
C ASP A 77 15.83 0.07 8.22
N GLY A 78 14.71 0.40 7.55
CA GLY A 78 14.60 0.27 6.10
C GLY A 78 13.25 0.70 5.54
N ILE A 79 12.93 0.19 4.34
CA ILE A 79 11.64 0.40 3.69
C ILE A 79 10.76 -0.82 3.98
N PHE A 80 9.63 -0.59 4.65
CA PHE A 80 8.72 -1.64 5.09
C PHE A 80 7.40 -1.60 4.32
N SER A 81 6.99 -2.72 3.72
CA SER A 81 5.75 -2.85 2.95
C SER A 81 4.73 -3.69 3.72
N LEU A 82 3.54 -3.17 3.95
CA LEU A 82 2.47 -3.90 4.62
C LEU A 82 1.59 -4.69 3.66
N GLY A 83 1.01 -5.79 4.15
CA GLY A 83 -0.06 -6.52 3.50
C GLY A 83 -1.27 -5.62 3.22
N GLY A 84 -2.02 -5.89 2.13
CA GLY A 84 -3.15 -5.03 1.74
C GLY A 84 -4.34 -5.05 2.71
N GLY A 85 -4.34 -5.92 3.71
CA GLY A 85 -5.35 -6.00 4.76
C GLY A 85 -4.89 -5.44 6.11
N ALA A 86 -3.59 -5.35 6.34
CA ALA A 86 -3.00 -4.96 7.62
C ALA A 86 -3.54 -3.63 8.18
N PRO A 87 -3.64 -2.54 7.39
CA PRO A 87 -4.16 -1.27 7.90
C PRO A 87 -5.64 -1.29 8.30
N MET A 88 -6.36 -2.41 8.07
CA MET A 88 -7.74 -2.57 8.55
C MET A 88 -7.83 -3.02 10.01
N THR A 89 -6.71 -3.45 10.59
CA THR A 89 -6.62 -3.94 11.98
C THR A 89 -6.40 -2.77 12.93
N PRO A 90 -7.26 -2.57 13.96
CA PRO A 90 -7.18 -1.41 14.85
C PRO A 90 -5.82 -1.23 15.54
N SER A 91 -5.21 -2.30 16.05
CA SER A 91 -3.89 -2.25 16.70
C SER A 91 -2.79 -1.76 15.75
N ILE A 92 -2.85 -2.16 14.48
CA ILE A 92 -1.92 -1.66 13.45
C ILE A 92 -2.17 -0.17 13.15
N GLN A 93 -3.43 0.27 13.10
CA GLN A 93 -3.76 1.70 12.92
C GLN A 93 -3.19 2.54 14.07
N GLU A 94 -3.32 2.08 15.31
CA GLU A 94 -2.75 2.73 16.49
C GLU A 94 -1.22 2.78 16.41
N GLY A 95 -0.56 1.67 16.05
CA GLY A 95 0.88 1.61 15.85
C GLY A 95 1.37 2.56 14.75
N LEU A 96 0.66 2.62 13.61
CA LEU A 96 0.97 3.56 12.53
C LEU A 96 0.77 5.01 12.96
N ALA A 97 -0.27 5.32 13.74
CA ALA A 97 -0.50 6.66 14.26
C ALA A 97 0.62 7.09 15.22
N GLN A 98 1.07 6.21 16.11
CA GLN A 98 2.21 6.47 16.99
C GLN A 98 3.50 6.65 16.18
N TYR A 99 3.75 5.79 15.19
CA TYR A 99 4.91 5.89 14.30
C TYR A 99 4.93 7.24 13.56
N ILE A 100 3.76 7.74 13.08
CA ILE A 100 3.63 9.08 12.47
C ILE A 100 3.89 10.19 13.50
N ALA A 101 3.35 10.07 14.72
CA ALA A 101 3.55 11.06 15.79
C ALA A 101 5.03 11.22 16.14
N ASP A 102 5.80 10.15 16.03
CA ASP A 102 7.25 10.12 16.22
C ASP A 102 8.06 10.55 14.97
N GLY A 103 7.40 11.10 13.95
CA GLY A 103 8.02 11.62 12.71
C GLY A 103 8.13 10.62 11.58
N GLY A 104 7.57 9.42 11.72
CA GLY A 104 7.56 8.37 10.69
C GLY A 104 6.75 8.75 9.44
N LYS A 105 7.01 8.06 8.35
CA LYS A 105 6.35 8.25 7.05
C LYS A 105 5.53 7.02 6.67
N VAL A 106 4.21 7.12 6.75
CA VAL A 106 3.29 6.11 6.23
C VAL A 106 2.81 6.55 4.86
N VAL A 107 3.20 5.81 3.84
CA VAL A 107 3.01 6.14 2.43
C VAL A 107 1.86 5.32 1.85
N TYR A 108 0.77 5.98 1.48
CA TYR A 108 -0.26 5.35 0.68
C TYR A 108 0.12 5.38 -0.80
N LEU A 109 0.45 4.21 -1.36
CA LEU A 109 0.72 4.04 -2.78
C LEU A 109 -0.61 3.88 -3.54
N MET A 110 -1.09 4.98 -4.13
CA MET A 110 -2.36 5.05 -4.86
C MET A 110 -2.14 4.63 -6.31
N ALA A 111 -2.49 3.39 -6.64
CA ALA A 111 -2.51 2.92 -8.02
C ALA A 111 -3.87 3.21 -8.67
N ASP A 112 -3.87 3.30 -10.01
CA ASP A 112 -5.11 3.26 -10.75
C ASP A 112 -5.88 1.96 -10.42
N PRO A 113 -7.17 2.02 -10.04
CA PRO A 113 -7.92 0.85 -9.60
C PRO A 113 -7.99 -0.27 -10.65
N GLU A 114 -8.14 0.08 -11.93
CA GLU A 114 -8.22 -0.91 -13.02
C GLU A 114 -6.88 -1.59 -13.21
N GLU A 115 -5.78 -0.82 -13.29
CA GLU A 115 -4.43 -1.38 -13.41
C GLU A 115 -4.04 -2.24 -12.19
N ALA A 116 -4.39 -1.80 -10.98
CA ALA A 116 -4.08 -2.55 -9.76
C ALA A 116 -4.87 -3.86 -9.70
N MET A 117 -6.14 -3.85 -10.07
CA MET A 117 -6.99 -5.02 -10.15
C MET A 117 -6.46 -6.04 -11.17
N GLU A 118 -6.08 -5.58 -12.38
CA GLU A 118 -5.47 -6.46 -13.39
C GLU A 118 -4.16 -7.08 -12.90
N ARG A 119 -3.28 -6.30 -12.25
CA ARG A 119 -2.02 -6.80 -11.69
C ARG A 119 -2.26 -7.81 -10.56
N ALA A 120 -3.25 -7.56 -9.69
CA ALA A 120 -3.63 -8.48 -8.62
C ALA A 120 -4.10 -9.82 -9.17
N ASN A 121 -4.86 -9.80 -10.27
CA ASN A 121 -5.36 -11.02 -10.93
C ASN A 121 -4.25 -11.81 -11.64
N ARG A 122 -3.22 -11.12 -12.18
CA ARG A 122 -2.06 -11.78 -12.84
C ARG A 122 -1.07 -12.39 -11.84
N GLY A 123 -1.05 -11.89 -10.60
CA GLY A 123 -0.03 -12.22 -9.59
C GLY A 123 -0.14 -13.60 -8.94
N GLY A 124 -1.01 -14.49 -9.37
CA GLY A 124 -1.01 -15.95 -9.13
C GLY A 124 -1.02 -16.47 -7.68
N GLY A 125 -0.86 -15.63 -6.69
CA GLY A 125 -0.73 -16.04 -5.28
C GLY A 125 -2.05 -16.20 -4.53
N ARG A 126 -3.14 -15.71 -5.10
CA ARG A 126 -4.52 -15.95 -4.62
C ARG A 126 -5.38 -16.08 -5.85
N PRO A 127 -5.81 -17.30 -6.21
CA PRO A 127 -6.73 -17.46 -7.32
C PRO A 127 -8.07 -16.84 -6.95
N MET A 128 -8.23 -15.58 -7.32
CA MET A 128 -9.51 -14.92 -7.40
C MET A 128 -10.21 -15.45 -8.66
N LEU A 129 -10.32 -16.79 -8.75
CA LEU A 129 -10.89 -17.50 -9.89
C LEU A 129 -12.41 -17.36 -9.82
N ASN A 130 -12.94 -16.56 -10.73
CA ASN A 130 -14.28 -16.51 -11.32
C ASN A 130 -14.69 -15.04 -11.51
N GLY A 131 -15.68 -14.73 -12.36
CA GLY A 131 -16.15 -13.37 -12.66
C GLY A 131 -16.49 -12.47 -11.44
N ASP A 132 -16.50 -13.05 -10.27
CA ASP A 132 -16.68 -12.43 -8.96
C ASP A 132 -15.38 -11.77 -8.38
N ALA A 133 -14.21 -12.04 -8.95
CA ALA A 133 -12.93 -11.54 -8.44
C ALA A 133 -12.80 -10.03 -8.57
N ASN A 134 -13.22 -9.49 -9.70
CA ASN A 134 -13.18 -8.05 -9.96
C ASN A 134 -14.15 -7.29 -9.05
N GLU A 135 -15.35 -7.81 -8.85
CA GLU A 135 -16.34 -7.20 -7.95
C GLU A 135 -15.89 -7.27 -6.50
N ARG A 136 -15.29 -8.39 -6.09
CA ARG A 136 -14.67 -8.52 -4.76
C ARG A 136 -13.51 -7.54 -4.56
N TRP A 137 -12.64 -7.38 -5.56
CA TRP A 137 -11.56 -6.40 -5.51
C TRP A 137 -12.10 -4.98 -5.38
N LYS A 138 -13.10 -4.60 -6.19
CA LYS A 138 -13.75 -3.27 -6.13
C LYS A 138 -14.42 -3.02 -4.78
N LYS A 139 -15.07 -4.04 -4.21
CA LYS A 139 -15.65 -3.95 -2.87
C LYS A 139 -14.56 -3.66 -1.83
N LEU A 140 -13.48 -4.46 -1.82
CA LEU A 140 -12.36 -4.24 -0.93
C LEU A 140 -11.70 -2.86 -1.12
N TYR A 141 -11.62 -2.38 -2.34
CA TYR A 141 -11.10 -1.04 -2.62
C TYR A 141 -11.97 0.04 -1.98
N LYS A 142 -13.29 -0.02 -2.16
CA LYS A 142 -14.23 0.94 -1.54
C LYS A 142 -14.16 0.95 -0.01
N GLU A 143 -13.95 -0.20 0.59
CA GLU A 143 -13.83 -0.35 2.04
C GLU A 143 -12.49 0.16 2.58
N ARG A 144 -11.37 -0.09 1.85
CA ARG A 144 -10.01 0.15 2.33
C ARG A 144 -9.44 1.51 1.96
N ASP A 145 -9.79 2.07 0.80
CA ASP A 145 -9.25 3.35 0.34
C ASP A 145 -9.46 4.49 1.36
N PRO A 146 -10.66 4.67 1.99
CA PRO A 146 -10.84 5.68 3.02
C PRO A 146 -9.93 5.46 4.24
N VAL A 147 -9.74 4.21 4.65
CA VAL A 147 -8.84 3.87 5.78
C VAL A 147 -7.39 4.15 5.41
N PHE A 148 -6.93 3.73 4.22
CA PHE A 148 -5.56 4.02 3.78
C PHE A 148 -5.28 5.52 3.72
N ARG A 149 -6.25 6.32 3.29
CA ARG A 149 -6.14 7.77 3.29
C ARG A 149 -6.03 8.36 4.69
N SER A 150 -6.73 7.81 5.65
CA SER A 150 -6.75 8.32 7.03
C SER A 150 -5.49 7.95 7.82
N VAL A 151 -4.92 6.77 7.57
CA VAL A 151 -3.74 6.28 8.30
C VAL A 151 -2.40 6.66 7.66
N ALA A 152 -2.41 7.25 6.46
CA ALA A 152 -1.20 7.71 5.78
C ALA A 152 -0.98 9.20 5.93
N ASN A 153 0.28 9.61 6.09
CA ASN A 153 0.67 11.03 6.05
C ASN A 153 1.39 11.42 4.75
N VAL A 154 1.66 10.45 3.86
CA VAL A 154 2.23 10.67 2.52
C VAL A 154 1.39 9.92 1.49
N HIS A 155 1.05 10.59 0.37
CA HIS A 155 0.21 10.01 -0.69
C HIS A 155 0.95 10.08 -2.03
N VAL A 156 1.15 8.93 -2.68
CA VAL A 156 1.87 8.83 -3.96
C VAL A 156 1.00 8.17 -5.00
N GLY A 157 0.52 8.94 -5.98
CA GLY A 157 -0.17 8.41 -7.15
C GLY A 157 0.82 7.77 -8.13
N THR A 158 0.48 6.58 -8.66
CA THR A 158 1.35 5.83 -9.59
C THR A 158 0.72 5.63 -10.98
N ARG A 159 -0.42 6.24 -11.24
CA ARG A 159 -1.11 6.12 -12.54
C ARG A 159 -0.19 6.48 -13.69
N GLY A 160 -0.05 5.59 -14.68
CA GLY A 160 0.78 5.81 -15.85
C GLY A 160 2.29 5.92 -15.59
N GLN A 161 2.75 5.61 -14.36
CA GLN A 161 4.17 5.71 -14.00
C GLN A 161 4.85 4.34 -14.00
N SER A 162 6.12 4.32 -14.38
CA SER A 162 6.97 3.16 -14.12
C SER A 162 7.26 3.01 -12.63
N PRO A 163 7.58 1.81 -12.14
CA PRO A 163 7.99 1.62 -10.73
C PRO A 163 9.15 2.50 -10.32
N GLN A 164 10.12 2.73 -11.20
CA GLN A 164 11.27 3.61 -10.97
C GLN A 164 10.85 5.07 -10.85
N ALA A 165 9.90 5.55 -11.66
CA ALA A 165 9.40 6.92 -11.56
C ALA A 165 8.62 7.12 -10.25
N ALA A 166 7.78 6.16 -9.86
CA ALA A 166 7.07 6.17 -8.59
C ALA A 166 8.05 6.13 -7.40
N ALA A 167 9.12 5.33 -7.50
CA ALA A 167 10.15 5.24 -6.47
C ALA A 167 10.91 6.55 -6.28
N ARG A 168 11.32 7.22 -7.37
CA ARG A 168 11.97 8.54 -7.27
C ARG A 168 11.08 9.56 -6.59
N LYS A 169 9.82 9.63 -6.99
CA LYS A 169 8.83 10.52 -6.37
C LYS A 169 8.65 10.22 -4.89
N LEU A 170 8.58 8.94 -4.51
CA LEU A 170 8.48 8.54 -3.12
C LEU A 170 9.73 8.93 -2.34
N MET A 171 10.93 8.68 -2.90
CA MET A 171 12.20 9.05 -2.26
C MET A 171 12.27 10.57 -2.00
N GLU A 172 11.86 11.41 -2.96
CA GLU A 172 11.82 12.87 -2.79
C GLU A 172 10.88 13.29 -1.64
N MET A 173 9.79 12.56 -1.44
CA MET A 173 8.84 12.85 -0.35
C MET A 173 9.30 12.34 1.02
N ILE A 174 10.14 11.31 1.06
CA ILE A 174 10.74 10.77 2.29
C ILE A 174 11.93 11.64 2.72
N ASP A 175 12.81 12.01 1.79
CA ASP A 175 13.98 12.82 2.09
C ASP A 175 13.62 14.31 2.18
N GLN A 176 13.30 14.76 3.37
CA GLN A 176 12.92 16.17 3.64
C GLN A 176 13.99 17.21 3.25
N ARG A 177 15.23 16.78 3.01
CA ARG A 177 16.31 17.69 2.57
C ARG A 177 16.15 18.13 1.12
N ILE A 178 15.36 17.40 0.31
CA ILE A 178 15.11 17.69 -1.10
C ILE A 178 13.87 18.60 -1.29
N VAL A 179 12.94 18.66 -0.34
CA VAL A 179 11.61 19.29 -0.47
C VAL A 179 11.65 20.83 -0.57
N HIS A 180 12.78 21.48 -0.33
CA HIS A 180 12.86 22.96 -0.41
C HIS A 180 13.02 23.54 -1.84
N VAL A 181 13.00 22.73 -2.91
CA VAL A 181 13.29 23.21 -4.27
C VAL A 181 12.09 23.17 -5.23
N THR A 182 11.04 22.40 -4.97
CA THR A 182 9.89 22.34 -5.90
C THR A 182 8.57 22.48 -5.15
N GLY A 183 8.07 23.73 -5.10
CA GLY A 183 6.73 24.05 -4.61
C GLY A 183 5.63 23.50 -5.54
N SER A 184 5.30 22.24 -5.42
CA SER A 184 4.16 21.62 -6.10
C SER A 184 3.24 20.99 -5.06
N THR A 185 2.19 21.70 -4.73
CA THR A 185 1.05 21.17 -3.98
C THR A 185 0.40 20.08 -4.83
N ILE A 186 0.39 18.86 -4.34
CA ILE A 186 -0.35 17.76 -4.98
C ILE A 186 -1.81 17.91 -4.59
N GLU A 187 -2.65 18.26 -5.56
CA GLU A 187 -4.10 18.26 -5.37
C GLU A 187 -4.59 16.82 -5.08
N PRO A 188 -5.54 16.65 -4.14
CA PRO A 188 -6.14 15.33 -3.89
C PRO A 188 -6.88 14.84 -5.16
N TYR A 189 -6.69 13.59 -5.52
CA TYR A 189 -7.37 12.94 -6.63
C TYR A 189 -8.89 12.95 -6.39
N ASP A 190 -9.64 13.77 -7.17
CA ASP A 190 -11.09 13.83 -7.09
C ASP A 190 -11.70 12.66 -7.89
N VAL A 191 -12.28 11.71 -7.17
CA VAL A 191 -12.97 10.53 -7.71
C VAL A 191 -14.27 10.89 -8.46
N ARG A 192 -14.67 12.18 -8.49
CA ARG A 192 -15.96 12.64 -9.01
C ARG A 192 -15.99 12.99 -10.49
N THR A 193 -14.90 12.88 -11.23
CA THR A 193 -14.86 13.35 -12.63
C THR A 193 -14.87 12.24 -13.69
N THR A 194 -15.41 11.07 -13.43
CA THR A 194 -15.74 10.11 -14.49
C THR A 194 -17.22 9.72 -14.42
N SER A 195 -18.09 10.67 -14.72
CA SER A 195 -19.43 10.35 -15.20
C SER A 195 -19.35 10.21 -16.72
N PRO A 196 -19.87 9.13 -17.32
CA PRO A 196 -20.05 9.06 -18.77
C PRO A 196 -21.24 9.91 -19.15
N SER A 197 -21.00 11.13 -19.63
CA SER A 197 -22.04 11.95 -20.20
C SER A 197 -22.09 11.78 -21.71
N SER A 198 -23.30 11.41 -22.15
CA SER A 198 -23.92 11.72 -23.45
C SER A 198 -23.37 11.01 -24.71
N LEU A 199 -23.93 9.81 -24.91
CA LEU A 199 -24.30 9.38 -26.26
C LEU A 199 -25.82 9.48 -26.37
N THR A 200 -26.30 10.64 -26.73
CA THR A 200 -27.62 10.79 -27.33
C THR A 200 -27.55 11.87 -28.40
N ASP A 201 -28.11 11.45 -29.50
CA ASP A 201 -28.74 12.26 -30.51
C ASP A 201 -27.93 12.59 -31.78
N ARG A 202 -28.05 11.68 -32.75
CA ARG A 202 -28.09 12.02 -34.16
C ARG A 202 -29.21 11.21 -34.84
N SER A 203 -30.41 11.73 -34.72
CA SER A 203 -31.49 11.46 -35.65
C SER A 203 -32.29 12.73 -35.83
N SER A 204 -31.95 13.52 -36.86
CA SER A 204 -32.84 14.40 -37.61
C SER A 204 -32.02 15.09 -38.68
N LEU A 205 -32.14 14.66 -39.89
CA LEU A 205 -32.36 15.53 -41.05
C LEU A 205 -32.46 14.70 -42.34
N VAL A 206 -33.66 14.75 -42.85
CA VAL A 206 -34.21 14.39 -44.19
C VAL A 206 -34.54 12.94 -44.40
#